data_0e13d84e3b1316118e3be78c0b60a715
#
_entry.id   0e13d84e3b1316118e3be78c0b60a715
#
_cell.length_a   1.000
_cell.length_b   1.000
_cell.length_c   1.000
_cell.angle_alpha   90.00
_cell.angle_beta   90.00
_cell.angle_gamma   90.00
#
_symmetry.space_group_name_H-M   'P 1'
#
loop_
_entity.id
_entity.type
_entity.pdbx_description
1 polymer ?
#
loop_
_entity_poly.entity_id
_entity_poly.type
_entity_poly.pdbx_seq_one_letter_code
_entity_poly.pdbx_strand_id
1 'polypeptide(L)'
;MRLSAGAGISGSGLGMGWSRLFVLLLLLMVCGSALADVARGRVFIDANGNGRRDAGEAGVAGVKLSNGRDIVRTDADGHYRIGLRDGDTLFLIKPPGHDVPMRGDGLPDVWRHHFPKGSEVLRYGGIARSSARRSDFALLPAARASDAEPRLLVFADPQVRTLEEVEYYRRSIVEPARRHEGIVLGLTLGDVVNDTLDLYPALNRVTTSLGIPWLHAPGNHDIDFDVPDDAGSLINFRRTFGPDTVAWELPGHAFIALDDVIWQPQQSPRYIGGLREDQFVFLENYLSTLADDTRVVMALHIPLFDDPGETFRHADRARLFELLRRFPRPLILSGHTHAQQHYFHGPDTGWHGPEPLHEYNVGANCGGYWSGLPDADGLPDARMEDGTPNGYAVLQLGEKDISTRYHASRGRDDLRIGLTSPGVLRRGAYPAYSLYANVYGAEPDARVEYRIGDGPWQPMTRVQEPDPALMALNLDDMRAQGLRSLDRAVMARPGQHLWSARLPTDLDAGEHDIQVRARSRFEGLIEAATRYRLDEWEP
;
A
#
# COMPACT_ATOMS: atom_id res chain seq x y z
N MET A 1 69.91 31.47 30.99
CA MET A 1 71.36 31.33 30.82
C MET A 1 71.60 31.00 29.35
N ARG A 2 72.00 32.00 28.62
CA ARG A 2 73.09 32.05 27.58
C ARG A 2 73.04 30.93 26.51
N LEU A 3 72.72 31.31 25.27
CA LEU A 3 73.66 31.71 24.16
C LEU A 3 74.20 30.46 23.43
N SER A 4 74.26 30.30 22.13
CA SER A 4 74.59 31.18 20.98
C SER A 4 74.36 30.34 19.70
N ALA A 5 73.80 30.84 18.66
CA ALA A 5 74.37 31.45 17.48
C ALA A 5 75.24 30.54 16.58
N GLY A 6 74.93 30.54 15.30
CA GLY A 6 75.82 30.12 14.21
C GLY A 6 75.05 29.92 12.87
N ALA A 7 75.06 30.95 12.08
CA ALA A 7 75.18 31.11 10.62
C ALA A 7 75.36 29.82 9.78
N GLY A 8 74.65 29.59 8.71
CA GLY A 8 74.44 30.28 7.44
C GLY A 8 75.09 29.47 6.33
N ILE A 9 74.46 29.20 5.24
CA ILE A 9 74.99 29.29 3.87
C ILE A 9 73.86 28.91 2.89
N SER A 10 73.73 29.73 1.89
CA SER A 10 72.85 29.70 0.72
C SER A 10 73.08 28.49 -0.20
N GLY A 11 72.00 28.02 -0.80
CA GLY A 11 71.98 27.09 -1.94
C GLY A 11 70.72 27.23 -2.74
N SER A 12 70.71 28.07 -3.74
CA SER A 12 69.73 28.19 -4.80
C SER A 12 69.76 26.98 -5.72
N GLY A 13 68.62 26.42 -6.05
CA GLY A 13 68.61 25.43 -7.13
C GLY A 13 67.25 24.71 -7.36
N LEU A 14 66.48 25.24 -8.29
CA LEU A 14 65.63 24.49 -9.25
C LEU A 14 64.85 23.29 -8.75
N GLY A 15 63.55 23.51 -8.43
CA GLY A 15 62.55 22.48 -8.17
C GLY A 15 61.17 22.88 -8.63
N MET A 16 61.04 23.40 -9.82
CA MET A 16 59.74 23.75 -10.43
C MET A 16 59.52 22.85 -11.66
N GLY A 17 58.87 21.73 -11.47
CA GLY A 17 58.58 20.87 -12.63
C GLY A 17 57.65 19.68 -12.34
N TRP A 18 57.58 19.19 -11.11
CA TRP A 18 56.89 17.92 -10.83
C TRP A 18 55.50 18.05 -10.18
N SER A 19 55.22 19.17 -9.55
CA SER A 19 53.93 19.42 -8.90
C SER A 19 52.79 19.77 -9.88
N ARG A 20 53.11 20.28 -11.07
CA ARG A 20 52.08 20.58 -12.09
C ARG A 20 51.65 19.36 -12.91
N LEU A 21 52.48 18.33 -13.04
CA LEU A 21 52.14 17.09 -13.73
C LEU A 21 51.26 16.18 -12.85
N PHE A 22 51.45 16.21 -11.53
CA PHE A 22 50.65 15.42 -10.59
C PHE A 22 49.22 15.98 -10.44
N VAL A 23 49.03 17.30 -10.48
CA VAL A 23 47.72 17.94 -10.41
C VAL A 23 46.93 17.73 -11.72
N LEU A 24 47.60 17.67 -12.88
CA LEU A 24 46.92 17.37 -14.15
C LEU A 24 46.54 15.89 -14.28
N LEU A 25 47.33 14.96 -13.70
CA LEU A 25 46.96 13.53 -13.64
C LEU A 25 45.86 13.24 -12.60
N LEU A 26 45.77 13.98 -11.49
CA LEU A 26 44.67 13.85 -10.53
C LEU A 26 43.36 14.43 -11.06
N LEU A 27 43.39 15.45 -11.91
CA LEU A 27 42.21 16.02 -12.56
C LEU A 27 41.69 15.17 -13.73
N LEU A 28 42.51 14.29 -14.28
CA LEU A 28 42.10 13.31 -15.30
C LEU A 28 41.53 12.00 -14.73
N MET A 29 41.73 11.74 -13.42
CA MET A 29 41.16 10.56 -12.75
C MET A 29 39.78 10.77 -12.14
N VAL A 30 39.19 11.95 -12.19
CA VAL A 30 37.85 12.26 -11.61
C VAL A 30 36.77 12.39 -12.69
N CYS A 31 37.08 12.26 -13.97
CA CYS A 31 36.07 12.22 -15.05
C CYS A 31 36.01 10.89 -15.79
N GLY A 32 36.00 9.80 -15.03
CA GLY A 32 35.35 8.56 -15.48
C GLY A 32 33.86 8.70 -15.34
N SER A 33 33.23 9.64 -16.03
CA SER A 33 31.79 9.62 -16.29
C SER A 33 31.54 8.32 -17.03
N ALA A 34 31.09 7.28 -16.30
CA ALA A 34 30.49 6.14 -16.95
C ALA A 34 29.47 6.72 -17.93
N LEU A 35 29.74 6.58 -19.23
CA LEU A 35 28.80 7.03 -20.26
C LEU A 35 27.50 6.33 -19.94
N ALA A 36 26.54 7.08 -19.40
CA ALA A 36 25.22 6.54 -19.11
C ALA A 36 24.67 5.97 -20.41
N ASP A 37 24.22 4.74 -20.37
CA ASP A 37 23.54 4.15 -21.50
C ASP A 37 22.31 5.00 -21.83
N VAL A 38 21.85 4.93 -23.07
CA VAL A 38 20.70 5.71 -23.50
C VAL A 38 19.65 4.77 -24.08
N ALA A 39 18.49 4.75 -23.47
CA ALA A 39 17.32 4.13 -24.07
C ALA A 39 16.74 5.01 -25.16
N ARG A 40 16.33 4.38 -26.26
CA ARG A 40 15.59 4.97 -27.36
C ARG A 40 14.54 3.99 -27.83
N GLY A 41 13.40 4.50 -28.22
CA GLY A 41 12.31 3.70 -28.72
C GLY A 41 11.14 4.57 -29.15
N ARG A 42 10.01 3.95 -29.32
CA ARG A 42 8.79 4.59 -29.75
C ARG A 42 7.62 4.09 -28.92
N VAL A 43 6.72 4.98 -28.57
CA VAL A 43 5.39 4.64 -28.08
C VAL A 43 4.43 4.74 -29.25
N PHE A 44 3.63 3.71 -29.49
CA PHE A 44 2.77 3.59 -30.67
C PHE A 44 1.40 2.99 -30.30
N ILE A 45 0.40 3.24 -31.17
CA ILE A 45 -0.90 2.57 -31.07
C ILE A 45 -0.79 1.20 -31.74
N ASP A 46 -0.90 0.14 -30.95
CA ASP A 46 -1.02 -1.24 -31.41
C ASP A 46 -2.47 -1.50 -31.78
N ALA A 47 -2.78 -1.32 -33.05
CA ALA A 47 -4.15 -1.39 -33.54
C ALA A 47 -4.68 -2.83 -33.67
N ASN A 48 -3.79 -3.82 -33.79
CA ASN A 48 -4.16 -5.22 -33.95
C ASN A 48 -3.91 -6.08 -32.69
N GLY A 49 -3.34 -5.49 -31.61
CA GLY A 49 -3.13 -6.13 -30.32
C GLY A 49 -2.02 -7.19 -30.32
N ASN A 50 -1.06 -7.13 -31.25
CA ASN A 50 0.00 -8.13 -31.36
C ASN A 50 1.27 -7.81 -30.56
N GLY A 51 1.33 -6.65 -29.90
CA GLY A 51 2.46 -6.18 -29.08
C GLY A 51 3.68 -5.76 -29.89
N ARG A 52 3.59 -5.63 -31.21
CA ARG A 52 4.68 -5.26 -32.12
C ARG A 52 4.28 -4.08 -32.96
N ARG A 53 5.24 -3.22 -33.27
CA ARG A 53 5.00 -2.10 -34.14
C ARG A 53 4.96 -2.53 -35.61
N ASP A 54 3.80 -2.41 -36.22
CA ASP A 54 3.58 -2.70 -37.63
C ASP A 54 3.65 -1.43 -38.52
N ALA A 55 3.75 -1.64 -39.83
CA ALA A 55 3.73 -0.53 -40.79
C ALA A 55 2.34 0.14 -40.75
N GLY A 56 2.33 1.45 -40.58
CA GLY A 56 1.10 2.26 -40.50
C GLY A 56 0.60 2.53 -39.08
N GLU A 57 1.16 1.89 -38.06
CA GLU A 57 0.82 2.19 -36.67
C GLU A 57 1.43 3.53 -36.23
N ALA A 58 0.53 4.42 -35.76
CA ALA A 58 0.89 5.77 -35.40
C ALA A 58 1.67 5.85 -34.08
N GLY A 59 2.67 6.74 -34.03
CA GLY A 59 3.29 7.10 -32.76
C GLY A 59 2.36 7.95 -31.90
N VAL A 60 2.54 7.90 -30.58
CA VAL A 60 1.75 8.67 -29.61
C VAL A 60 2.63 9.74 -28.99
N ALA A 61 2.27 11.00 -29.21
CA ALA A 61 2.99 12.16 -28.66
C ALA A 61 2.66 12.41 -27.19
N GLY A 62 3.63 12.99 -26.46
CA GLY A 62 3.42 13.49 -25.10
C GLY A 62 3.37 12.42 -24.01
N VAL A 63 3.54 11.14 -24.35
CA VAL A 63 3.56 10.04 -23.37
C VAL A 63 4.80 10.15 -22.51
N LYS A 64 4.62 9.98 -21.20
CA LYS A 64 5.70 10.07 -20.21
C LYS A 64 6.39 8.72 -20.04
N LEU A 65 7.71 8.73 -19.98
CA LEU A 65 8.52 7.57 -19.61
C LEU A 65 9.50 7.98 -18.52
N SER A 66 9.89 7.02 -17.69
CA SER A 66 10.84 7.23 -16.60
C SER A 66 11.87 6.11 -16.50
N ASN A 67 13.01 6.43 -15.89
CA ASN A 67 14.03 5.51 -15.44
C ASN A 67 14.06 5.36 -13.90
N GLY A 68 12.98 5.78 -13.22
CA GLY A 68 12.89 5.84 -11.75
C GLY A 68 13.33 7.19 -11.16
N ARG A 69 13.78 8.15 -11.98
CA ARG A 69 14.22 9.50 -11.57
C ARG A 69 13.79 10.57 -12.58
N ASP A 70 14.28 10.43 -13.79
CA ASP A 70 14.02 11.38 -14.87
C ASP A 70 12.67 11.09 -15.54
N ILE A 71 12.01 12.14 -16.02
CA ILE A 71 10.79 12.04 -16.81
C ILE A 71 11.07 12.65 -18.19
N VAL A 72 10.79 11.88 -19.23
CA VAL A 72 10.82 12.38 -20.62
C VAL A 72 9.45 12.21 -21.27
N ARG A 73 9.18 12.99 -22.34
CA ARG A 73 7.96 12.85 -23.12
C ARG A 73 8.31 12.43 -24.55
N THR A 74 7.45 11.66 -25.16
CA THR A 74 7.55 11.33 -26.57
C THR A 74 7.32 12.57 -27.46
N ASP A 75 8.01 12.62 -28.59
CA ASP A 75 7.81 13.63 -29.64
C ASP A 75 6.52 13.37 -30.47
N ALA A 76 6.30 14.17 -31.51
CA ALA A 76 5.12 14.08 -32.39
C ALA A 76 4.96 12.71 -33.07
N ASP A 77 6.06 12.00 -33.29
CA ASP A 77 6.10 10.67 -33.92
C ASP A 77 6.16 9.54 -32.90
N GLY A 78 6.06 9.85 -31.60
CA GLY A 78 6.12 8.89 -30.50
C GLY A 78 7.52 8.48 -30.07
N HIS A 79 8.59 9.09 -30.60
CA HIS A 79 9.96 8.74 -30.20
C HIS A 79 10.34 9.36 -28.87
N TYR A 80 11.19 8.64 -28.13
CA TYR A 80 11.76 9.12 -26.87
C TYR A 80 13.24 8.81 -26.75
N ARG A 81 13.90 9.51 -25.82
CA ARG A 81 15.29 9.28 -25.44
C ARG A 81 15.47 9.59 -23.96
N ILE A 82 16.02 8.64 -23.20
CA ILE A 82 16.28 8.79 -21.76
C ILE A 82 17.59 8.12 -21.36
N GLY A 83 18.31 8.69 -20.40
CA GLY A 83 19.52 8.10 -19.82
C GLY A 83 19.21 6.85 -19.00
N LEU A 84 20.13 5.86 -19.02
CA LEU A 84 20.04 4.66 -18.19
C LEU A 84 21.34 4.42 -17.45
N ARG A 85 21.23 3.92 -16.23
CA ARG A 85 22.31 3.35 -15.42
C ARG A 85 22.12 1.82 -15.33
N ASP A 86 23.19 1.10 -15.07
CA ASP A 86 23.12 -0.31 -14.71
C ASP A 86 22.24 -0.44 -13.45
N GLY A 87 21.24 -1.31 -13.48
CA GLY A 87 20.26 -1.47 -12.41
C GLY A 87 18.94 -0.69 -12.60
N ASP A 88 18.84 0.19 -13.58
CA ASP A 88 17.60 0.93 -13.82
C ASP A 88 16.49 0.04 -14.40
N THR A 89 15.26 0.46 -14.17
CA THR A 89 14.08 -0.05 -14.88
C THR A 89 13.46 1.11 -15.66
N LEU A 90 13.46 0.99 -16.99
CA LEU A 90 12.73 1.91 -17.87
C LEU A 90 11.25 1.55 -17.86
N PHE A 91 10.38 2.51 -17.63
CA PHE A 91 8.94 2.26 -17.67
C PHE A 91 8.16 3.41 -18.33
N LEU A 92 7.04 3.02 -18.92
CA LEU A 92 6.05 3.93 -19.47
C LEU A 92 5.05 4.25 -18.35
N ILE A 93 4.75 5.52 -18.14
CA ILE A 93 3.64 5.99 -17.31
C ILE A 93 2.39 5.95 -18.18
N LYS A 94 1.47 5.04 -17.88
CA LYS A 94 0.27 4.82 -18.68
C LYS A 94 -0.53 6.13 -18.79
N PRO A 95 -0.72 6.67 -19.99
CA PRO A 95 -1.43 7.94 -20.16
C PRO A 95 -2.96 7.77 -20.09
N PRO A 96 -3.71 8.84 -19.77
CA PRO A 96 -5.16 8.83 -19.90
C PRO A 96 -5.60 8.50 -21.34
N GLY A 97 -6.80 7.94 -21.49
CA GLY A 97 -7.41 7.66 -22.79
C GLY A 97 -6.80 6.50 -23.59
N HIS A 98 -5.91 5.74 -23.00
CA HIS A 98 -5.33 4.55 -23.61
C HIS A 98 -5.33 3.40 -22.61
N ASP A 99 -5.34 2.16 -23.12
CA ASP A 99 -5.03 0.96 -22.36
C ASP A 99 -3.62 0.48 -22.71
N VAL A 100 -3.13 -0.54 -21.99
CA VAL A 100 -1.83 -1.16 -22.24
C VAL A 100 -1.99 -2.67 -22.43
N PRO A 101 -1.12 -3.31 -23.23
CA PRO A 101 -1.10 -4.75 -23.32
C PRO A 101 -0.76 -5.37 -21.97
N MET A 102 -1.25 -6.60 -21.77
CA MET A 102 -0.89 -7.41 -20.61
C MET A 102 0.18 -8.43 -21.00
N ARG A 103 1.14 -8.63 -20.15
CA ARG A 103 2.20 -9.64 -20.26
C ARG A 103 1.60 -11.04 -20.07
N GLY A 104 2.37 -12.08 -20.39
CA GLY A 104 1.96 -13.47 -20.19
C GLY A 104 1.75 -13.87 -18.71
N ASP A 105 2.27 -13.10 -17.78
CA ASP A 105 2.06 -13.24 -16.33
C ASP A 105 0.86 -12.41 -15.80
N GLY A 106 0.14 -11.74 -16.70
CA GLY A 106 -1.05 -10.94 -16.38
C GLY A 106 -0.78 -9.54 -15.86
N LEU A 107 0.48 -9.09 -15.77
CA LEU A 107 0.84 -7.73 -15.39
C LEU A 107 0.87 -6.80 -16.61
N PRO A 108 0.72 -5.47 -16.44
CA PRO A 108 0.84 -4.52 -17.55
C PRO A 108 2.22 -4.54 -18.21
N ASP A 109 2.28 -4.52 -19.55
CA ASP A 109 3.54 -4.52 -20.31
C ASP A 109 4.12 -3.11 -20.46
N VAL A 110 4.44 -2.46 -19.35
CA VAL A 110 4.87 -1.06 -19.30
C VAL A 110 6.32 -0.85 -18.85
N TRP A 111 7.11 -1.89 -18.65
CA TRP A 111 8.48 -1.75 -18.12
C TRP A 111 9.49 -2.69 -18.77
N ARG A 112 10.78 -2.30 -18.74
CA ARG A 112 11.94 -3.06 -19.24
C ARG A 112 13.12 -2.83 -18.31
N HIS A 113 13.72 -3.90 -17.79
CA HIS A 113 14.91 -3.83 -16.97
C HIS A 113 16.17 -3.54 -17.80
N HIS A 114 17.07 -2.75 -17.23
CA HIS A 114 18.40 -2.49 -17.77
C HIS A 114 19.48 -2.95 -16.80
N PHE A 115 19.84 -4.21 -16.89
CA PHE A 115 20.87 -4.89 -16.13
C PHE A 115 21.86 -5.55 -17.10
N PRO A 116 22.75 -4.77 -17.76
CA PRO A 116 23.69 -5.30 -18.77
C PRO A 116 24.57 -6.42 -18.26
N LYS A 117 24.85 -6.45 -16.96
CA LYS A 117 25.64 -7.50 -16.30
C LYS A 117 24.78 -8.56 -15.59
N GLY A 118 23.48 -8.30 -15.44
CA GLY A 118 22.60 -8.97 -14.49
C GLY A 118 22.72 -8.37 -13.10
N SER A 119 21.77 -8.65 -12.22
CA SER A 119 21.91 -8.34 -10.79
C SER A 119 22.84 -9.34 -10.10
N GLU A 120 23.15 -9.11 -8.83
CA GLU A 120 23.70 -10.13 -7.94
C GLU A 120 22.73 -11.33 -7.86
N VAL A 121 23.31 -12.52 -7.63
CA VAL A 121 22.53 -13.73 -7.40
C VAL A 121 22.19 -13.81 -5.93
N LEU A 122 20.91 -13.60 -5.62
CA LEU A 122 20.36 -13.64 -4.28
C LEU A 122 19.67 -14.97 -3.99
N ARG A 123 19.23 -15.16 -2.76
CA ARG A 123 18.55 -16.39 -2.31
C ARG A 123 17.44 -16.86 -3.26
N TYR A 124 16.65 -15.93 -3.76
CA TYR A 124 15.52 -16.21 -4.67
C TYR A 124 15.84 -15.94 -6.14
N GLY A 125 17.12 -15.82 -6.49
CA GLY A 125 17.61 -15.57 -7.83
C GLY A 125 18.07 -14.16 -8.04
N GLY A 126 17.44 -13.41 -8.93
CA GLY A 126 17.80 -12.04 -9.30
C GLY A 126 17.33 -11.72 -10.70
N ILE A 127 17.74 -10.56 -11.22
CA ILE A 127 17.40 -10.12 -12.58
C ILE A 127 18.50 -10.59 -13.54
N ALA A 128 18.12 -11.36 -14.54
CA ALA A 128 19.03 -11.82 -15.59
C ALA A 128 19.55 -10.64 -16.44
N ARG A 129 20.64 -10.87 -17.17
CA ARG A 129 21.18 -9.89 -18.11
C ARG A 129 20.08 -9.38 -19.04
N SER A 130 19.90 -8.08 -19.08
CA SER A 130 18.88 -7.41 -19.86
C SER A 130 19.33 -6.03 -20.31
N SER A 131 18.70 -5.49 -21.36
CA SER A 131 19.03 -4.17 -21.86
C SER A 131 17.79 -3.46 -22.36
N ALA A 132 17.47 -2.33 -21.77
CA ALA A 132 16.40 -1.45 -22.19
C ALA A 132 16.83 -0.39 -23.24
N ARG A 133 18.03 -0.48 -23.81
CA ARG A 133 18.56 0.51 -24.79
C ARG A 133 17.68 0.70 -26.02
N ARG A 134 16.95 -0.33 -26.42
CA ARG A 134 15.97 -0.28 -27.53
C ARG A 134 14.68 -0.91 -27.05
N SER A 135 13.69 -0.07 -26.74
CA SER A 135 12.42 -0.51 -26.18
C SER A 135 11.29 0.28 -26.79
N ASP A 136 10.45 -0.39 -27.54
CA ASP A 136 9.18 0.16 -27.97
C ASP A 136 8.10 -0.22 -26.95
N PHE A 137 7.10 0.65 -26.80
CA PHE A 137 5.94 0.41 -25.93
C PHE A 137 4.65 0.57 -26.73
N ALA A 138 3.78 -0.42 -26.62
CA ALA A 138 2.48 -0.42 -27.25
C ALA A 138 1.44 0.21 -26.32
N LEU A 139 0.55 1.00 -26.89
CA LEU A 139 -0.69 1.46 -26.28
C LEU A 139 -1.86 0.92 -27.07
N LEU A 140 -2.90 0.50 -26.37
CA LEU A 140 -4.15 0.06 -26.98
C LEU A 140 -5.14 1.23 -27.00
N PRO A 141 -6.04 1.32 -27.99
CA PRO A 141 -7.18 2.21 -27.88
C PRO A 141 -7.96 1.89 -26.61
N ALA A 142 -8.37 2.92 -25.87
CA ALA A 142 -9.15 2.70 -24.65
C ALA A 142 -10.43 1.93 -24.98
N ALA A 143 -10.65 0.82 -24.28
CA ALA A 143 -11.84 -0.02 -24.48
C ALA A 143 -13.12 0.71 -24.06
N ARG A 144 -13.02 1.70 -23.18
CA ARG A 144 -14.12 2.57 -22.72
C ARG A 144 -13.63 4.01 -22.63
N ALA A 145 -14.31 4.91 -23.33
CA ALA A 145 -14.34 6.32 -22.95
C ALA A 145 -15.21 6.37 -21.68
N SER A 146 -14.60 6.36 -20.50
CA SER A 146 -15.35 6.33 -19.25
C SER A 146 -15.41 7.75 -18.69
N ASP A 147 -16.58 8.37 -18.79
CA ASP A 147 -16.95 9.52 -17.95
C ASP A 147 -17.29 9.07 -16.51
N ALA A 148 -17.20 7.77 -16.23
CA ALA A 148 -17.48 7.22 -14.91
C ALA A 148 -16.29 7.44 -13.96
N GLU A 149 -16.60 7.73 -12.71
CA GLU A 149 -15.63 7.85 -11.64
C GLU A 149 -14.81 6.55 -11.49
N PRO A 150 -13.47 6.64 -11.42
CA PRO A 150 -12.63 5.45 -11.32
C PRO A 150 -12.97 4.61 -10.09
N ARG A 151 -13.11 3.30 -10.29
CA ARG A 151 -13.26 2.31 -9.21
C ARG A 151 -12.01 1.45 -9.13
N LEU A 152 -11.53 1.27 -7.90
CA LEU A 152 -10.29 0.56 -7.61
C LEU A 152 -10.56 -0.64 -6.69
N LEU A 153 -9.82 -1.72 -6.89
CA LEU A 153 -9.61 -2.74 -5.87
C LEU A 153 -8.32 -2.44 -5.12
N VAL A 154 -8.38 -2.47 -3.79
CA VAL A 154 -7.21 -2.24 -2.94
C VAL A 154 -7.05 -3.42 -1.99
N PHE A 155 -5.93 -4.10 -2.14
CA PHE A 155 -5.48 -5.21 -1.32
C PHE A 155 -4.30 -4.74 -0.47
N ALA A 156 -4.27 -5.11 0.78
CA ALA A 156 -3.15 -4.88 1.66
C ALA A 156 -2.72 -6.21 2.27
N ASP A 157 -1.44 -6.41 2.45
CA ASP A 157 -0.88 -7.51 3.23
C ASP A 157 -1.48 -8.90 2.87
N PRO A 158 -1.38 -9.38 1.62
CA PRO A 158 -1.70 -10.77 1.29
C PRO A 158 -0.84 -11.74 2.10
N GLN A 159 0.42 -11.45 2.27
CA GLN A 159 1.39 -11.97 3.23
C GLN A 159 1.37 -13.48 3.39
N VAL A 160 1.37 -14.20 2.26
CA VAL A 160 1.33 -15.66 2.21
C VAL A 160 2.72 -16.28 2.49
N ARG A 161 2.75 -17.38 3.23
CA ARG A 161 3.96 -18.16 3.57
C ARG A 161 4.04 -19.50 2.83
N THR A 162 2.91 -19.99 2.36
CA THR A 162 2.79 -21.32 1.75
C THR A 162 1.83 -21.29 0.57
N LEU A 163 1.87 -22.34 -0.27
CA LEU A 163 0.88 -22.52 -1.34
C LEU A 163 -0.54 -22.74 -0.80
N GLU A 164 -0.68 -23.28 0.41
CA GLU A 164 -1.99 -23.39 1.08
C GLU A 164 -2.56 -22.01 1.37
N GLU A 165 -1.74 -21.08 1.86
CA GLU A 165 -2.18 -19.69 2.11
C GLU A 165 -2.44 -18.92 0.80
N VAL A 166 -1.75 -19.24 -0.30
CA VAL A 166 -2.13 -18.73 -1.63
C VAL A 166 -3.54 -19.20 -2.01
N GLU A 167 -3.91 -20.44 -1.63
CA GLU A 167 -5.26 -20.95 -1.85
C GLU A 167 -6.29 -20.25 -0.93
N TYR A 168 -5.94 -19.95 0.32
CA TYR A 168 -6.79 -19.14 1.20
C TYR A 168 -7.02 -17.73 0.61
N TYR A 169 -5.96 -17.07 0.16
CA TYR A 169 -6.03 -15.79 -0.52
C TYR A 169 -6.92 -15.86 -1.77
N ARG A 170 -6.76 -16.89 -2.60
CA ARG A 170 -7.60 -17.08 -3.79
C ARG A 170 -9.08 -17.16 -3.43
N ARG A 171 -9.43 -18.00 -2.45
CA ARG A 171 -10.82 -18.33 -2.11
C ARG A 171 -11.50 -17.22 -1.30
N SER A 172 -10.78 -16.57 -0.39
CA SER A 172 -11.38 -15.61 0.53
C SER A 172 -11.27 -14.15 0.06
N ILE A 173 -10.34 -13.83 -0.83
CA ILE A 173 -10.10 -12.45 -1.29
C ILE A 173 -10.37 -12.32 -2.80
N VAL A 174 -9.66 -13.08 -3.64
CA VAL A 174 -9.69 -12.85 -5.09
C VAL A 174 -11.00 -13.30 -5.72
N GLU A 175 -11.52 -14.47 -5.38
CA GLU A 175 -12.82 -14.94 -5.91
C GLU A 175 -13.98 -14.02 -5.53
N PRO A 176 -14.16 -13.61 -4.27
CA PRO A 176 -15.16 -12.61 -3.92
C PRO A 176 -14.97 -11.27 -4.64
N ALA A 177 -13.74 -10.84 -4.88
CA ALA A 177 -13.46 -9.58 -5.56
C ALA A 177 -13.91 -9.55 -7.03
N ARG A 178 -14.06 -10.71 -7.69
CA ARG A 178 -14.52 -10.82 -9.10
C ARG A 178 -15.93 -10.26 -9.33
N ARG A 179 -16.75 -10.17 -8.27
CA ARG A 179 -18.13 -9.64 -8.37
C ARG A 179 -18.18 -8.14 -8.66
N HIS A 180 -17.08 -7.42 -8.45
CA HIS A 180 -17.06 -5.98 -8.62
C HIS A 180 -16.83 -5.62 -10.09
N GLU A 181 -17.83 -5.02 -10.69
CA GLU A 181 -17.76 -4.52 -12.06
C GLU A 181 -17.19 -3.09 -12.12
N GLY A 182 -16.66 -2.72 -13.28
CA GLY A 182 -16.18 -1.37 -13.54
C GLY A 182 -14.87 -1.02 -12.82
N ILE A 183 -14.15 -1.99 -12.28
CA ILE A 183 -12.82 -1.78 -11.71
C ILE A 183 -11.84 -1.46 -12.85
N VAL A 184 -11.09 -0.39 -12.71
CA VAL A 184 -10.15 0.08 -13.73
C VAL A 184 -8.69 -0.14 -13.34
N LEU A 185 -8.41 -0.36 -12.05
CA LEU A 185 -7.06 -0.57 -11.52
C LEU A 185 -7.15 -1.34 -10.19
N GLY A 186 -6.24 -2.28 -9.99
CA GLY A 186 -5.97 -2.92 -8.71
C GLY A 186 -4.65 -2.44 -8.12
N LEU A 187 -4.60 -2.34 -6.79
CA LEU A 187 -3.43 -1.97 -6.03
C LEU A 187 -3.17 -3.00 -4.93
N THR A 188 -1.89 -3.38 -4.73
CA THR A 188 -1.44 -4.06 -3.51
C THR A 188 -0.53 -3.13 -2.73
N LEU A 189 -0.81 -2.97 -1.45
CA LEU A 189 -0.13 -2.04 -0.54
C LEU A 189 0.99 -2.73 0.26
N GLY A 190 1.80 -3.54 -0.42
CA GLY A 190 2.95 -4.22 0.18
C GLY A 190 2.62 -5.53 0.88
N ASP A 191 3.68 -6.16 1.40
CA ASP A 191 3.66 -7.48 2.03
C ASP A 191 2.93 -8.52 1.19
N VAL A 192 3.34 -8.58 -0.09
CA VAL A 192 2.76 -9.52 -1.06
C VAL A 192 2.92 -10.96 -0.59
N VAL A 193 4.10 -11.26 -0.02
CA VAL A 193 4.40 -12.54 0.65
C VAL A 193 4.95 -12.27 2.06
N ASN A 194 5.14 -13.33 2.85
CA ASN A 194 5.79 -13.25 4.17
C ASN A 194 7.19 -13.88 4.08
N ASP A 195 8.19 -13.10 3.65
CA ASP A 195 9.61 -13.46 3.51
C ASP A 195 9.92 -14.58 2.49
N THR A 196 8.91 -15.15 1.84
CA THR A 196 9.03 -16.32 0.96
C THR A 196 8.83 -15.90 -0.51
N LEU A 197 9.83 -15.19 -1.08
CA LEU A 197 9.71 -14.52 -2.37
C LEU A 197 9.54 -15.48 -3.58
N ASP A 198 9.78 -16.77 -3.44
CA ASP A 198 9.49 -17.78 -4.46
C ASP A 198 7.99 -18.06 -4.63
N LEU A 199 7.13 -17.55 -3.74
CA LEU A 199 5.68 -17.58 -3.90
C LEU A 199 5.13 -16.50 -4.84
N TYR A 200 5.90 -15.47 -5.18
CA TYR A 200 5.46 -14.40 -6.08
C TYR A 200 4.76 -14.88 -7.35
N PRO A 201 5.31 -15.87 -8.11
CA PRO A 201 4.64 -16.33 -9.33
C PRO A 201 3.28 -17.00 -9.07
N ALA A 202 3.13 -17.67 -7.93
CA ALA A 202 1.87 -18.33 -7.57
C ALA A 202 0.80 -17.30 -7.18
N LEU A 203 1.16 -16.37 -6.30
CA LEU A 203 0.26 -15.30 -5.85
C LEU A 203 -0.10 -14.36 -7.01
N ASN A 204 0.87 -13.92 -7.81
CA ASN A 204 0.64 -13.06 -8.97
C ASN A 204 -0.39 -13.68 -9.93
N ARG A 205 -0.27 -14.98 -10.23
CA ARG A 205 -1.21 -15.69 -11.10
C ARG A 205 -2.63 -15.67 -10.55
N VAL A 206 -2.78 -15.75 -9.23
CA VAL A 206 -4.09 -15.64 -8.56
C VAL A 206 -4.62 -14.21 -8.67
N THR A 207 -3.83 -13.20 -8.32
CA THR A 207 -4.23 -11.79 -8.37
C THR A 207 -4.59 -11.35 -9.78
N THR A 208 -3.73 -11.61 -10.76
CA THR A 208 -3.94 -11.20 -12.16
C THR A 208 -5.06 -11.97 -12.87
N SER A 209 -5.55 -13.08 -12.27
CA SER A 209 -6.76 -13.76 -12.74
C SER A 209 -8.04 -12.89 -12.64
N LEU A 210 -7.98 -11.74 -11.98
CA LEU A 210 -9.03 -10.71 -12.01
C LEU A 210 -9.16 -10.04 -13.38
N GLY A 211 -8.12 -10.10 -14.23
CA GLY A 211 -8.16 -9.59 -15.59
C GLY A 211 -8.14 -8.06 -15.71
N ILE A 212 -7.65 -7.37 -14.68
CA ILE A 212 -7.51 -5.91 -14.64
C ILE A 212 -6.04 -5.52 -14.46
N PRO A 213 -5.60 -4.31 -14.89
CA PRO A 213 -4.28 -3.81 -14.59
C PRO A 213 -4.03 -3.77 -13.08
N TRP A 214 -2.83 -4.17 -12.65
CA TRP A 214 -2.47 -4.27 -11.25
C TRP A 214 -1.11 -3.65 -10.97
N LEU A 215 -1.01 -2.81 -9.93
CA LEU A 215 0.23 -2.25 -9.44
C LEU A 215 0.49 -2.76 -8.01
N HIS A 216 1.76 -3.02 -7.72
CA HIS A 216 2.20 -3.44 -6.39
C HIS A 216 3.15 -2.40 -5.80
N ALA A 217 2.92 -1.96 -4.58
CA ALA A 217 3.94 -1.41 -3.72
C ALA A 217 4.63 -2.58 -3.00
N PRO A 218 5.93 -2.54 -2.72
CA PRO A 218 6.58 -3.52 -1.85
C PRO A 218 6.31 -3.22 -0.37
N GLY A 219 6.43 -4.24 0.49
CA GLY A 219 6.39 -4.11 1.94
C GLY A 219 7.65 -4.67 2.59
N ASN A 220 7.72 -4.64 3.92
CA ASN A 220 8.91 -5.09 4.66
C ASN A 220 9.14 -6.61 4.62
N HIS A 221 8.14 -7.39 4.23
CA HIS A 221 8.26 -8.82 3.98
C HIS A 221 8.57 -9.18 2.51
N ASP A 222 8.68 -8.18 1.64
CA ASP A 222 9.06 -8.35 0.22
C ASP A 222 10.55 -8.13 -0.04
N ILE A 223 11.35 -7.97 1.01
CA ILE A 223 12.77 -7.62 0.96
C ILE A 223 13.64 -8.86 0.67
N ASP A 224 14.66 -8.68 -0.13
CA ASP A 224 15.79 -9.59 -0.26
C ASP A 224 16.69 -9.46 0.99
N PHE A 225 16.45 -10.24 2.05
CA PHE A 225 17.11 -10.11 3.34
C PHE A 225 18.61 -10.47 3.35
N ASP A 226 19.12 -11.02 2.27
CA ASP A 226 20.52 -11.42 2.10
C ASP A 226 21.40 -10.31 1.50
N VAL A 227 20.86 -9.09 1.34
CA VAL A 227 21.61 -7.93 0.86
C VAL A 227 22.16 -7.07 2.00
N PRO A 228 23.32 -6.39 1.79
CA PRO A 228 23.96 -5.61 2.83
C PRO A 228 23.33 -4.24 3.10
N ASP A 229 22.54 -3.74 2.17
CA ASP A 229 21.94 -2.40 2.21
C ASP A 229 20.63 -2.32 1.41
N ASP A 230 20.01 -1.17 1.44
CA ASP A 230 18.71 -0.91 0.82
C ASP A 230 18.73 -0.95 -0.72
N ALA A 231 19.87 -0.65 -1.35
CA ALA A 231 19.95 -0.52 -2.81
C ALA A 231 19.65 -1.84 -3.56
N GLY A 232 19.93 -2.98 -2.92
CA GLY A 232 19.65 -4.32 -3.44
C GLY A 232 18.38 -4.98 -2.88
N SER A 233 17.68 -4.33 -1.97
CA SER A 233 16.64 -4.95 -1.13
C SER A 233 15.40 -5.44 -1.90
N LEU A 234 15.16 -4.97 -3.13
CA LEU A 234 13.97 -5.27 -3.91
C LEU A 234 14.25 -5.88 -5.30
N ILE A 235 15.38 -6.53 -5.48
CA ILE A 235 15.77 -7.13 -6.78
C ILE A 235 14.77 -8.21 -7.22
N ASN A 236 14.34 -9.11 -6.33
CA ASN A 236 13.39 -10.16 -6.66
C ASN A 236 11.95 -9.62 -6.79
N PHE A 237 11.57 -8.62 -6.01
CA PHE A 237 10.32 -7.89 -6.19
C PHE A 237 10.28 -7.26 -7.59
N ARG A 238 11.29 -6.47 -7.95
CA ARG A 238 11.39 -5.80 -9.25
C ARG A 238 11.40 -6.78 -10.42
N ARG A 239 12.09 -7.92 -10.29
CA ARG A 239 12.07 -8.99 -11.29
C ARG A 239 10.65 -9.45 -11.63
N THR A 240 9.77 -9.50 -10.63
CA THR A 240 8.41 -10.03 -10.78
C THR A 240 7.41 -8.95 -11.15
N PHE A 241 7.37 -7.87 -10.36
CA PHE A 241 6.31 -6.86 -10.41
C PHE A 241 6.69 -5.58 -11.16
N GLY A 242 7.95 -5.44 -11.58
CA GLY A 242 8.44 -4.24 -12.24
C GLY A 242 9.09 -3.24 -11.28
N PRO A 243 9.09 -1.95 -11.63
CA PRO A 243 9.75 -0.95 -10.79
C PRO A 243 9.09 -0.82 -9.41
N ASP A 244 9.89 -0.60 -8.40
CA ASP A 244 9.49 -0.32 -7.01
C ASP A 244 8.92 1.10 -6.81
N THR A 245 8.98 1.89 -7.86
CA THR A 245 8.44 3.25 -7.95
C THR A 245 7.81 3.39 -9.32
N VAL A 246 6.48 3.52 -9.38
CA VAL A 246 5.72 3.54 -10.64
C VAL A 246 4.55 4.51 -10.56
N ALA A 247 4.21 5.12 -11.70
CA ALA A 247 3.03 5.95 -11.83
C ALA A 247 2.09 5.46 -12.94
N TRP A 248 0.81 5.80 -12.79
CA TRP A 248 -0.28 5.44 -13.69
C TRP A 248 -1.29 6.57 -13.76
N GLU A 249 -1.74 6.95 -14.94
CA GLU A 249 -2.68 8.07 -15.09
C GLU A 249 -4.03 7.60 -15.64
N LEU A 250 -5.08 8.14 -15.03
CA LEU A 250 -6.44 8.15 -15.54
C LEU A 250 -6.91 9.61 -15.72
N PRO A 251 -8.00 9.88 -16.42
CA PRO A 251 -8.51 11.24 -16.54
C PRO A 251 -8.69 11.90 -15.16
N GLY A 252 -8.02 13.02 -14.92
CA GLY A 252 -8.05 13.76 -13.65
C GLY A 252 -7.36 13.10 -12.45
N HIS A 253 -6.75 11.92 -12.62
CA HIS A 253 -6.15 11.16 -11.51
C HIS A 253 -4.75 10.67 -11.87
N ALA A 254 -3.84 10.72 -10.88
CA ALA A 254 -2.50 10.13 -10.95
C ALA A 254 -2.31 9.17 -9.76
N PHE A 255 -1.97 7.92 -10.07
CA PHE A 255 -1.68 6.87 -9.09
C PHE A 255 -0.17 6.67 -9.05
N ILE A 256 0.39 6.57 -7.84
CA ILE A 256 1.82 6.37 -7.62
C ILE A 256 1.97 5.26 -6.60
N ALA A 257 2.61 4.15 -6.98
CA ALA A 257 3.03 3.13 -6.02
C ALA A 257 4.52 3.31 -5.74
N LEU A 258 4.87 3.34 -4.46
CA LEU A 258 6.22 3.61 -3.98
C LEU A 258 6.64 2.55 -2.97
N ASP A 259 7.92 2.18 -3.03
CA ASP A 259 8.62 1.59 -1.92
C ASP A 259 8.83 2.66 -0.83
N ASP A 260 8.39 2.37 0.37
CA ASP A 260 8.61 3.22 1.54
C ASP A 260 9.26 2.48 2.70
N VAL A 261 9.90 1.35 2.41
CA VAL A 261 10.65 0.55 3.38
C VAL A 261 12.15 0.78 3.19
N ILE A 262 12.80 1.37 4.15
CA ILE A 262 14.24 1.56 4.16
C ILE A 262 14.89 0.40 4.90
N TRP A 263 15.55 -0.50 4.17
CA TRP A 263 16.27 -1.63 4.71
C TRP A 263 17.61 -1.23 5.31
N GLN A 264 17.80 -1.51 6.59
CA GLN A 264 19.02 -1.16 7.35
C GLN A 264 19.47 -2.34 8.23
N PRO A 265 19.98 -3.44 7.62
CA PRO A 265 20.20 -4.73 8.31
C PRO A 265 21.14 -4.68 9.50
N GLN A 266 22.00 -3.65 9.59
CA GLN A 266 22.97 -3.44 10.67
C GLN A 266 22.40 -2.63 11.85
N GLN A 267 21.14 -2.19 11.77
CA GLN A 267 20.48 -1.38 12.78
C GLN A 267 19.38 -2.16 13.49
N SER A 268 18.80 -1.55 14.51
CA SER A 268 17.60 -2.03 15.20
C SER A 268 16.65 -0.85 15.38
N PRO A 269 15.47 -0.88 14.78
CA PRO A 269 14.92 -1.94 13.92
C PRO A 269 15.69 -2.11 12.60
N ARG A 270 15.56 -3.27 11.96
CA ARG A 270 16.26 -3.59 10.71
C ARG A 270 15.68 -2.90 9.49
N TYR A 271 14.52 -2.33 9.60
CA TYR A 271 13.89 -1.45 8.61
C TYR A 271 13.15 -0.30 9.32
N ILE A 272 12.89 0.75 8.59
CA ILE A 272 12.05 1.88 9.01
C ILE A 272 11.25 2.37 7.80
N GLY A 273 10.16 3.08 8.05
CA GLY A 273 9.45 3.82 7.00
C GLY A 273 10.25 5.03 6.53
N GLY A 274 10.25 5.30 5.24
CA GLY A 274 10.93 6.44 4.63
C GLY A 274 11.04 6.31 3.12
N LEU A 275 11.58 7.32 2.48
CA LEU A 275 11.80 7.35 1.03
C LEU A 275 13.27 7.57 0.72
N ARG A 276 13.73 6.98 -0.40
CA ARG A 276 15.07 7.20 -0.94
C ARG A 276 15.14 8.51 -1.73
N GLU A 277 16.34 9.04 -1.87
CA GLU A 277 16.55 10.30 -2.61
C GLU A 277 16.18 10.18 -4.10
N ASP A 278 16.42 9.05 -4.73
CA ASP A 278 16.02 8.83 -6.14
C ASP A 278 14.49 8.86 -6.32
N GLN A 279 13.73 8.41 -5.33
CA GLN A 279 12.26 8.49 -5.32
C GLN A 279 11.79 9.94 -5.16
N PHE A 280 12.46 10.75 -4.34
CA PHE A 280 12.16 12.17 -4.27
C PHE A 280 12.44 12.89 -5.59
N VAL A 281 13.56 12.57 -6.25
CA VAL A 281 13.85 13.11 -7.59
C VAL A 281 12.77 12.70 -8.60
N PHE A 282 12.30 11.45 -8.55
CA PHE A 282 11.18 11.01 -9.39
C PHE A 282 9.91 11.79 -9.07
N LEU A 283 9.54 11.93 -7.80
CA LEU A 283 8.33 12.62 -7.37
C LEU A 283 8.35 14.09 -7.79
N GLU A 284 9.46 14.81 -7.56
CA GLU A 284 9.63 16.21 -7.97
C GLU A 284 9.46 16.36 -9.49
N ASN A 285 10.13 15.50 -10.27
CA ASN A 285 10.05 15.52 -11.72
C ASN A 285 8.66 15.13 -12.22
N TYR A 286 8.08 14.05 -11.70
CA TYR A 286 6.79 13.55 -12.16
C TYR A 286 5.64 14.48 -11.79
N LEU A 287 5.54 14.84 -10.51
CA LEU A 287 4.47 15.72 -10.03
C LEU A 287 4.48 17.05 -10.76
N SER A 288 5.67 17.63 -11.07
CA SER A 288 5.76 18.88 -11.85
C SER A 288 5.11 18.80 -13.25
N THR A 289 4.88 17.60 -13.77
CA THR A 289 4.23 17.38 -15.06
C THR A 289 2.71 17.31 -14.99
N LEU A 290 2.13 17.24 -13.79
CA LEU A 290 0.69 17.13 -13.58
C LEU A 290 0.03 18.50 -13.48
N ALA A 291 -1.22 18.57 -13.90
CA ALA A 291 -2.06 19.75 -13.70
C ALA A 291 -2.41 19.92 -12.22
N ASP A 292 -2.62 21.16 -11.78
CA ASP A 292 -2.87 21.45 -10.36
C ASP A 292 -4.23 20.92 -9.85
N ASP A 293 -5.15 20.58 -10.74
CA ASP A 293 -6.45 19.97 -10.43
C ASP A 293 -6.42 18.44 -10.39
N THR A 294 -5.26 17.83 -10.67
CA THR A 294 -5.11 16.38 -10.63
C THR A 294 -5.25 15.84 -9.21
N ARG A 295 -6.09 14.81 -9.01
CA ARG A 295 -6.10 14.06 -7.76
C ARG A 295 -4.94 13.07 -7.74
N VAL A 296 -4.04 13.20 -6.78
CA VAL A 296 -2.91 12.28 -6.57
C VAL A 296 -3.31 11.22 -5.54
N VAL A 297 -3.16 9.95 -5.90
CA VAL A 297 -3.36 8.80 -5.01
C VAL A 297 -2.02 8.07 -4.88
N MET A 298 -1.52 7.97 -3.66
CA MET A 298 -0.26 7.27 -3.36
C MET A 298 -0.55 5.95 -2.67
N ALA A 299 0.04 4.88 -3.15
CA ALA A 299 0.04 3.55 -2.56
C ALA A 299 1.40 3.32 -1.91
N LEU A 300 1.41 3.20 -0.60
CA LEU A 300 2.55 2.95 0.27
C LEU A 300 2.30 1.66 1.06
N HIS A 301 3.31 1.19 1.78
CA HIS A 301 3.13 0.09 2.71
C HIS A 301 3.05 0.59 4.16
N ILE A 302 4.12 1.22 4.66
CA ILE A 302 4.18 1.74 6.03
C ILE A 302 3.39 3.05 6.12
N PRO A 303 2.46 3.19 7.07
CA PRO A 303 1.66 4.40 7.18
C PRO A 303 2.50 5.63 7.54
N LEU A 304 2.02 6.79 7.10
CA LEU A 304 2.65 8.08 7.40
C LEU A 304 2.28 8.61 8.80
N PHE A 305 1.20 8.12 9.42
CA PHE A 305 0.89 8.43 10.81
C PHE A 305 1.80 7.66 11.76
N ASP A 306 1.98 8.17 12.97
CA ASP A 306 2.78 7.51 13.99
C ASP A 306 1.97 6.36 14.61
N ASP A 307 2.50 5.14 14.55
CA ASP A 307 1.95 3.96 15.22
C ASP A 307 2.96 3.45 16.27
N PRO A 308 2.51 2.94 17.43
CA PRO A 308 3.43 2.46 18.46
C PRO A 308 4.35 1.34 17.95
N GLY A 309 5.65 1.61 17.92
CA GLY A 309 6.67 0.66 17.47
C GLY A 309 7.14 0.83 16.04
N GLU A 310 6.44 1.62 15.23
CA GLU A 310 6.81 1.91 13.85
C GLU A 310 7.23 3.37 13.69
N THR A 311 8.29 3.60 12.93
CA THR A 311 8.82 4.96 12.71
C THR A 311 8.96 5.24 11.23
N PHE A 312 8.09 6.08 10.70
CA PHE A 312 8.34 6.72 9.41
C PHE A 312 9.26 7.93 9.61
N ARG A 313 10.28 8.10 8.77
CA ARG A 313 11.20 9.26 8.87
C ARG A 313 10.44 10.56 8.71
N HIS A 314 10.33 11.33 9.77
CA HIS A 314 9.55 12.59 9.79
C HIS A 314 10.03 13.62 8.75
N ALA A 315 11.34 13.66 8.44
CA ALA A 315 11.89 14.54 7.41
C ALA A 315 11.37 14.16 6.01
N ASP A 316 11.25 12.87 5.72
CA ASP A 316 10.73 12.37 4.44
C ASP A 316 9.22 12.63 4.35
N ARG A 317 8.47 12.39 5.43
CA ARG A 317 7.04 12.74 5.52
C ARG A 317 6.82 14.24 5.25
N ALA A 318 7.61 15.10 5.88
CA ALA A 318 7.50 16.54 5.69
C ALA A 318 7.80 16.95 4.23
N ARG A 319 8.83 16.37 3.61
CA ARG A 319 9.17 16.63 2.19
C ARG A 319 8.07 16.13 1.25
N LEU A 320 7.52 14.95 1.52
CA LEU A 320 6.40 14.40 0.75
C LEU A 320 5.16 15.29 0.86
N PHE A 321 4.81 15.75 2.06
CA PHE A 321 3.69 16.64 2.29
C PHE A 321 3.84 17.96 1.51
N GLU A 322 5.05 18.53 1.49
CA GLU A 322 5.32 19.75 0.72
C GLU A 322 5.09 19.55 -0.79
N LEU A 323 5.49 18.39 -1.34
CA LEU A 323 5.27 18.05 -2.74
C LEU A 323 3.78 17.87 -3.09
N LEU A 324 3.00 17.32 -2.14
CA LEU A 324 1.58 17.05 -2.35
C LEU A 324 0.67 18.27 -2.10
N ARG A 325 1.14 19.28 -1.35
CA ARG A 325 0.34 20.40 -0.86
C ARG A 325 -0.40 21.18 -1.95
N ARG A 326 0.12 21.24 -3.17
CA ARG A 326 -0.51 21.97 -4.27
C ARG A 326 -1.70 21.24 -4.92
N PHE A 327 -1.82 19.93 -4.69
CA PHE A 327 -2.89 19.13 -5.28
C PHE A 327 -4.16 19.16 -4.42
N PRO A 328 -5.34 19.14 -5.06
CA PRO A 328 -6.59 19.08 -4.31
C PRO A 328 -6.80 17.66 -3.79
N ARG A 329 -7.03 17.54 -2.48
CA ARG A 329 -7.43 16.28 -1.82
C ARG A 329 -6.60 15.06 -2.22
N PRO A 330 -5.27 15.10 -2.06
CA PRO A 330 -4.45 13.90 -2.25
C PRO A 330 -4.91 12.81 -1.28
N LEU A 331 -4.73 11.55 -1.69
CA LEU A 331 -5.10 10.39 -0.90
C LEU A 331 -3.86 9.50 -0.71
N ILE A 332 -3.61 9.10 0.52
CA ILE A 332 -2.63 8.08 0.85
C ILE A 332 -3.37 6.78 1.14
N LEU A 333 -2.88 5.68 0.57
CA LEU A 333 -3.33 4.32 0.87
C LEU A 333 -2.13 3.58 1.47
N SER A 334 -2.29 3.04 2.68
CA SER A 334 -1.26 2.28 3.39
C SER A 334 -1.79 0.94 3.90
N GLY A 335 -0.89 0.03 4.28
CA GLY A 335 -1.17 -1.29 4.86
C GLY A 335 -0.42 -1.49 6.18
N HIS A 336 0.29 -2.62 6.32
CA HIS A 336 1.30 -2.89 7.35
C HIS A 336 0.77 -3.15 8.75
N THR A 337 -0.17 -2.36 9.26
CA THR A 337 -0.57 -2.41 10.68
C THR A 337 -1.50 -3.59 11.01
N HIS A 338 -2.01 -4.30 10.01
CA HIS A 338 -3.05 -5.32 10.18
C HIS A 338 -4.25 -4.82 11.00
N ALA A 339 -4.62 -3.56 10.77
CA ALA A 339 -5.77 -2.90 11.34
C ALA A 339 -6.36 -1.93 10.32
N GLN A 340 -7.61 -1.51 10.51
CA GLN A 340 -8.19 -0.50 9.66
C GLN A 340 -8.21 0.86 10.33
N GLN A 341 -7.81 1.89 9.59
CA GLN A 341 -7.86 3.24 10.12
C GLN A 341 -8.00 4.28 9.01
N HIS A 342 -8.94 5.22 9.19
CA HIS A 342 -8.91 6.49 8.47
C HIS A 342 -8.20 7.52 9.33
N TYR A 343 -7.13 8.08 8.82
CA TYR A 343 -6.35 9.12 9.46
C TYR A 343 -6.40 10.42 8.65
N PHE A 344 -6.43 11.55 9.33
CA PHE A 344 -6.49 12.87 8.70
C PHE A 344 -5.33 13.71 9.21
N HIS A 345 -4.29 13.84 8.39
CA HIS A 345 -3.14 14.65 8.72
C HIS A 345 -3.50 16.13 8.71
N GLY A 346 -3.02 16.83 9.74
CA GLY A 346 -3.20 18.25 9.94
C GLY A 346 -1.88 18.94 10.30
N PRO A 347 -1.95 20.19 10.79
CA PRO A 347 -0.76 20.95 11.20
C PRO A 347 0.07 20.26 12.29
N ASP A 348 -0.55 19.45 13.14
CA ASP A 348 0.06 18.65 14.19
C ASP A 348 1.00 17.56 13.66
N THR A 349 0.73 17.05 12.47
CA THR A 349 1.59 16.08 11.77
C THR A 349 2.47 16.71 10.69
N GLY A 350 2.40 18.04 10.52
CA GLY A 350 3.16 18.81 9.53
C GLY A 350 2.46 18.99 8.18
N TRP A 351 1.18 18.60 8.05
CA TRP A 351 0.41 18.89 6.86
C TRP A 351 -0.17 20.32 6.90
N HIS A 352 0.12 21.11 5.86
CA HIS A 352 -0.32 22.51 5.74
C HIS A 352 -1.12 22.76 4.45
N GLY A 353 -1.76 21.74 3.91
CA GLY A 353 -2.68 21.89 2.78
C GLY A 353 -4.01 22.54 3.17
N PRO A 354 -4.87 22.88 2.20
CA PRO A 354 -6.14 23.59 2.44
C PRO A 354 -7.17 22.74 3.20
N GLU A 355 -7.12 21.42 3.06
CA GLU A 355 -7.96 20.45 3.77
C GLU A 355 -7.05 19.39 4.40
N PRO A 356 -7.48 18.68 5.46
CA PRO A 356 -6.70 17.57 6.02
C PRO A 356 -6.35 16.53 4.94
N LEU A 357 -5.10 16.04 4.94
CA LEU A 357 -4.69 14.97 4.05
C LEU A 357 -5.26 13.65 4.57
N HIS A 358 -6.08 13.02 3.75
CA HIS A 358 -6.65 11.73 4.08
C HIS A 358 -5.66 10.60 3.81
N GLU A 359 -5.40 9.80 4.83
CA GLU A 359 -4.73 8.51 4.74
C GLU A 359 -5.71 7.41 5.14
N TYR A 360 -5.86 6.39 4.29
CA TYR A 360 -6.63 5.19 4.60
C TYR A 360 -5.68 4.00 4.73
N ASN A 361 -5.46 3.56 5.96
CA ASN A 361 -4.78 2.31 6.26
C ASN A 361 -5.76 1.17 6.08
N VAL A 362 -5.54 0.36 5.06
CA VAL A 362 -6.47 -0.66 4.59
C VAL A 362 -6.26 -1.96 5.35
N GLY A 363 -7.34 -2.62 5.72
CA GLY A 363 -7.28 -3.89 6.43
C GLY A 363 -6.61 -5.01 5.63
N ALA A 364 -5.82 -5.82 6.33
CA ALA A 364 -5.01 -6.89 5.76
C ALA A 364 -5.83 -8.02 5.13
N ASN A 365 -5.43 -8.46 3.93
CA ASN A 365 -6.01 -9.64 3.29
C ASN A 365 -5.77 -10.92 4.11
N CYS A 366 -4.61 -11.02 4.75
CA CYS A 366 -4.28 -12.16 5.62
C CYS A 366 -4.90 -12.07 7.02
N GLY A 367 -5.54 -10.91 7.37
CA GLY A 367 -5.96 -10.65 8.74
C GLY A 367 -4.78 -10.73 9.69
N GLY A 368 -4.86 -11.60 10.71
CA GLY A 368 -3.73 -11.93 11.56
C GLY A 368 -2.94 -13.12 11.03
N TYR A 369 -2.25 -12.94 9.90
CA TYR A 369 -1.31 -13.94 9.32
C TYR A 369 -1.97 -15.27 8.92
N TRP A 370 -3.17 -15.25 8.35
CA TRP A 370 -3.92 -16.46 8.00
C TRP A 370 -4.12 -17.40 9.20
N SER A 371 -4.34 -16.82 10.37
CA SER A 371 -4.52 -17.56 11.63
C SER A 371 -5.97 -17.56 12.10
N GLY A 372 -6.30 -18.48 13.02
CA GLY A 372 -7.64 -18.69 13.58
C GLY A 372 -8.19 -20.08 13.24
N LEU A 373 -9.22 -20.49 13.95
CA LEU A 373 -9.85 -21.79 13.71
C LEU A 373 -10.41 -21.86 12.28
N PRO A 374 -10.09 -22.93 11.53
CA PRO A 374 -10.65 -23.12 10.21
C PRO A 374 -12.16 -23.40 10.28
N ASP A 375 -12.91 -22.89 9.31
CA ASP A 375 -14.31 -23.21 9.10
C ASP A 375 -14.52 -24.59 8.46
N ALA A 376 -15.79 -24.90 8.11
CA ALA A 376 -16.16 -26.14 7.45
C ALA A 376 -15.49 -26.33 6.07
N ASP A 377 -15.09 -25.23 5.43
CA ASP A 377 -14.40 -25.22 4.14
C ASP A 377 -12.87 -25.23 4.30
N GLY A 378 -12.37 -25.27 5.53
CA GLY A 378 -10.94 -25.28 5.88
C GLY A 378 -10.27 -23.92 5.78
N LEU A 379 -11.03 -22.81 5.69
CA LEU A 379 -10.47 -21.45 5.70
C LEU A 379 -10.31 -20.94 7.14
N PRO A 380 -9.16 -20.36 7.52
CA PRO A 380 -8.95 -19.81 8.85
C PRO A 380 -9.86 -18.61 9.13
N ASP A 381 -10.34 -18.41 10.35
CA ASP A 381 -11.05 -17.19 10.78
C ASP A 381 -10.04 -16.07 11.01
N ALA A 382 -9.42 -15.62 9.93
CA ALA A 382 -8.34 -14.68 9.93
C ALA A 382 -8.85 -13.26 10.26
N ARG A 383 -8.87 -12.93 11.54
CA ARG A 383 -9.21 -11.59 12.04
C ARG A 383 -7.96 -10.76 12.24
N MET A 384 -8.10 -9.45 12.10
CA MET A 384 -7.09 -8.47 12.51
C MET A 384 -7.13 -8.23 14.03
N GLU A 385 -6.09 -7.63 14.58
CA GLU A 385 -5.97 -7.37 16.03
C GLU A 385 -7.05 -6.43 16.58
N ASP A 386 -7.65 -5.59 15.72
CA ASP A 386 -8.80 -4.72 16.03
C ASP A 386 -10.17 -5.43 15.99
N GLY A 387 -10.17 -6.74 15.74
CA GLY A 387 -11.38 -7.57 15.65
C GLY A 387 -12.05 -7.59 14.27
N THR A 388 -11.58 -6.81 13.30
CA THR A 388 -12.11 -6.82 11.93
C THR A 388 -11.76 -8.14 11.24
N PRO A 389 -12.72 -8.82 10.58
CA PRO A 389 -12.38 -9.93 9.70
C PRO A 389 -11.46 -9.50 8.55
N ASN A 390 -10.58 -10.39 8.10
CA ASN A 390 -9.80 -10.14 6.91
C ASN A 390 -10.68 -9.81 5.69
N GLY A 391 -10.12 -9.09 4.71
CA GLY A 391 -10.91 -8.65 3.56
C GLY A 391 -10.13 -7.74 2.64
N TYR A 392 -10.84 -6.89 1.91
CA TYR A 392 -10.26 -5.94 0.95
C TYR A 392 -11.14 -4.70 0.81
N ALA A 393 -10.58 -3.63 0.25
CA ALA A 393 -11.34 -2.40 0.01
C ALA A 393 -11.69 -2.21 -1.48
N VAL A 394 -12.86 -1.63 -1.73
CA VAL A 394 -13.25 -1.05 -3.01
C VAL A 394 -13.36 0.44 -2.83
N LEU A 395 -12.64 1.19 -3.63
CA LEU A 395 -12.67 2.65 -3.64
C LEU A 395 -13.34 3.14 -4.93
N GLN A 396 -14.14 4.20 -4.82
CA GLN A 396 -14.61 4.98 -5.95
C GLN A 396 -14.17 6.42 -5.77
N LEU A 397 -13.48 6.95 -6.78
CA LEU A 397 -12.91 8.30 -6.75
C LEU A 397 -13.81 9.23 -7.54
N GLY A 398 -14.73 9.91 -6.85
CA GLY A 398 -15.53 10.97 -7.42
C GLY A 398 -14.73 12.26 -7.60
N GLU A 399 -15.28 13.21 -8.33
CA GLU A 399 -14.63 14.51 -8.54
C GLU A 399 -14.31 15.23 -7.22
N LYS A 400 -15.24 15.22 -6.28
CA LYS A 400 -15.10 15.89 -4.99
C LYS A 400 -14.96 14.92 -3.83
N ASP A 401 -15.61 13.77 -3.87
CA ASP A 401 -15.72 12.85 -2.77
C ASP A 401 -15.03 11.52 -3.09
N ILE A 402 -14.74 10.77 -2.05
CA ILE A 402 -14.25 9.39 -2.14
C ILE A 402 -15.28 8.55 -1.40
N SER A 403 -15.72 7.46 -2.02
CA SER A 403 -16.37 6.40 -1.27
C SER A 403 -15.40 5.23 -1.11
N THR A 404 -15.35 4.69 0.10
CA THR A 404 -14.59 3.48 0.40
C THR A 404 -15.56 2.45 0.95
N ARG A 405 -15.39 1.21 0.54
CA ARG A 405 -16.14 0.10 1.10
C ARG A 405 -15.20 -1.05 1.40
N TYR A 406 -15.13 -1.40 2.69
CA TYR A 406 -14.45 -2.61 3.09
C TYR A 406 -15.35 -3.84 2.91
N HIS A 407 -14.83 -4.89 2.33
CA HIS A 407 -15.50 -6.17 2.13
C HIS A 407 -14.83 -7.23 2.99
N ALA A 408 -15.45 -7.57 4.11
CA ALA A 408 -15.02 -8.69 4.94
C ALA A 408 -15.12 -10.00 4.14
N SER A 409 -14.11 -10.84 4.21
CA SER A 409 -14.05 -12.12 3.49
C SER A 409 -15.05 -13.13 4.03
N ARG A 410 -15.46 -12.97 5.28
CA ARG A 410 -16.36 -13.86 5.99
C ARG A 410 -17.63 -13.18 6.40
N GLY A 411 -18.69 -13.98 6.52
CA GLY A 411 -20.00 -13.52 6.89
C GLY A 411 -20.87 -13.17 5.67
N ARG A 412 -21.89 -12.36 5.91
CA ARG A 412 -22.76 -11.86 4.85
C ARG A 412 -22.05 -10.75 4.08
N ASP A 413 -22.37 -10.60 2.80
CA ASP A 413 -21.80 -9.57 1.91
C ASP A 413 -21.98 -8.13 2.42
N ASP A 414 -22.92 -7.94 3.35
CA ASP A 414 -23.24 -6.67 3.98
C ASP A 414 -22.68 -6.51 5.39
N LEU A 415 -21.83 -7.44 5.86
CA LEU A 415 -21.21 -7.35 7.20
C LEU A 415 -20.27 -6.15 7.30
N ARG A 416 -20.72 -5.12 8.01
CA ARG A 416 -20.01 -3.86 8.25
C ARG A 416 -19.86 -3.50 9.71
N ILE A 417 -20.68 -4.12 10.56
CA ILE A 417 -20.72 -3.90 11.99
C ILE A 417 -20.71 -5.25 12.68
N GLY A 418 -19.65 -5.50 13.47
CA GLY A 418 -19.62 -6.59 14.44
C GLY A 418 -20.30 -6.16 15.72
N LEU A 419 -21.39 -6.84 16.13
CA LEU A 419 -22.09 -6.55 17.37
C LEU A 419 -21.76 -7.58 18.44
N THR A 420 -21.39 -7.12 19.62
CA THR A 420 -21.21 -7.94 20.82
C THR A 420 -22.12 -7.43 21.93
N SER A 421 -22.97 -8.31 22.43
CA SER A 421 -23.95 -8.02 23.47
C SER A 421 -24.05 -9.23 24.41
N PRO A 422 -24.25 -9.04 25.73
CA PRO A 422 -24.65 -10.15 26.59
C PRO A 422 -25.97 -10.73 26.11
N GLY A 423 -26.09 -12.07 26.07
CA GLY A 423 -27.32 -12.73 25.65
C GLY A 423 -28.45 -12.60 26.66
N VAL A 424 -28.12 -12.61 27.97
CA VAL A 424 -29.10 -12.53 29.06
C VAL A 424 -28.56 -11.62 30.17
N LEU A 425 -29.42 -10.76 30.67
CA LEU A 425 -29.16 -9.91 31.83
C LEU A 425 -30.31 -10.09 32.86
N ARG A 426 -29.99 -9.83 34.13
CA ARG A 426 -30.99 -9.80 35.18
C ARG A 426 -31.74 -8.47 35.18
N ARG A 427 -33.07 -8.53 35.16
CA ARG A 427 -33.93 -7.35 35.28
C ARG A 427 -33.65 -6.60 36.60
N GLY A 428 -33.58 -5.27 36.55
CA GLY A 428 -33.33 -4.41 37.70
C GLY A 428 -31.92 -4.48 38.28
N ALA A 429 -30.98 -5.25 37.67
CA ALA A 429 -29.58 -5.25 38.08
C ALA A 429 -28.93 -3.90 37.72
N TYR A 430 -27.81 -3.59 38.38
CA TYR A 430 -27.00 -2.44 37.98
C TYR A 430 -26.54 -2.62 36.50
N PRO A 431 -26.73 -1.62 35.63
CA PRO A 431 -26.42 -1.74 34.19
C PRO A 431 -24.89 -1.69 33.95
N ALA A 432 -24.20 -2.80 34.29
CA ALA A 432 -22.76 -2.93 34.19
C ALA A 432 -22.28 -3.38 32.80
N TYR A 433 -23.16 -3.98 32.02
CA TYR A 433 -22.80 -4.57 30.73
C TYR A 433 -23.13 -3.65 29.55
N SER A 434 -22.28 -3.68 28.55
CA SER A 434 -22.40 -2.85 27.37
C SER A 434 -22.71 -3.67 26.11
N LEU A 435 -23.43 -3.06 25.20
CA LEU A 435 -23.41 -3.37 23.79
C LEU A 435 -22.15 -2.77 23.19
N TYR A 436 -21.43 -3.53 22.38
CA TYR A 436 -20.31 -3.05 21.58
C TYR A 436 -20.65 -3.17 20.09
N ALA A 437 -20.24 -2.15 19.35
CA ALA A 437 -20.36 -2.10 17.89
C ALA A 437 -18.97 -1.81 17.30
N ASN A 438 -18.38 -2.81 16.69
CA ASN A 438 -17.16 -2.67 15.89
C ASN A 438 -17.57 -2.33 14.46
N VAL A 439 -17.47 -1.06 14.08
CA VAL A 439 -17.90 -0.54 12.77
C VAL A 439 -16.69 -0.53 11.85
N TYR A 440 -16.54 -1.58 11.05
CA TYR A 440 -15.34 -1.83 10.25
C TYR A 440 -15.03 -0.67 9.29
N GLY A 441 -13.81 -0.11 9.40
CA GLY A 441 -13.37 1.00 8.58
C GLY A 441 -14.10 2.32 8.81
N ALA A 442 -14.79 2.51 9.93
CA ALA A 442 -15.41 3.78 10.23
C ALA A 442 -14.35 4.83 10.62
N GLU A 443 -14.54 6.05 10.12
CA GLU A 443 -13.74 7.20 10.47
C GLU A 443 -13.95 7.63 11.94
N PRO A 444 -12.98 8.35 12.55
CA PRO A 444 -13.03 8.70 13.97
C PRO A 444 -14.22 9.53 14.40
N ASP A 445 -14.84 10.27 13.49
CA ASP A 445 -15.99 11.15 13.73
C ASP A 445 -17.32 10.58 13.24
N ALA A 446 -17.35 9.28 12.87
CA ALA A 446 -18.57 8.60 12.51
C ALA A 446 -19.59 8.65 13.67
N ARG A 447 -20.86 8.87 13.32
CA ARG A 447 -21.95 8.86 14.31
C ARG A 447 -22.56 7.47 14.40
N VAL A 448 -22.36 6.84 15.57
CA VAL A 448 -22.93 5.53 15.85
C VAL A 448 -24.02 5.66 16.91
N GLU A 449 -25.19 5.12 16.62
CA GLU A 449 -26.38 5.19 17.46
C GLU A 449 -27.01 3.80 17.59
N TYR A 450 -27.67 3.57 18.72
CA TYR A 450 -28.46 2.35 18.94
C TYR A 450 -29.88 2.70 19.38
N ARG A 451 -30.81 1.77 19.21
CA ARG A 451 -32.13 1.81 19.83
C ARG A 451 -32.57 0.41 20.25
N ILE A 452 -33.49 0.35 21.20
CA ILE A 452 -34.10 -0.89 21.68
C ILE A 452 -35.56 -0.86 21.27
N GLY A 453 -36.00 -1.91 20.54
CA GLY A 453 -37.33 -1.97 19.95
C GLY A 453 -37.63 -0.72 19.12
N ASP A 454 -38.82 -0.13 19.33
CA ASP A 454 -39.26 1.11 18.66
C ASP A 454 -38.87 2.39 19.44
N GLY A 455 -37.98 2.28 20.43
CA GLY A 455 -37.50 3.42 21.22
C GLY A 455 -36.68 4.44 20.42
N PRO A 456 -36.36 5.59 21.03
CA PRO A 456 -35.56 6.61 20.37
C PRO A 456 -34.12 6.14 20.13
N TRP A 457 -33.51 6.65 19.05
CA TRP A 457 -32.08 6.48 18.80
C TRP A 457 -31.25 7.21 19.86
N GLN A 458 -30.28 6.52 20.42
CA GLN A 458 -29.35 7.02 21.43
C GLN A 458 -27.91 6.91 20.93
N PRO A 459 -27.03 7.89 21.21
CA PRO A 459 -25.66 7.85 20.78
C PRO A 459 -24.87 6.76 21.51
N MET A 460 -23.94 6.11 20.79
CA MET A 460 -22.90 5.28 21.37
C MET A 460 -21.61 6.09 21.56
N THR A 461 -20.80 5.71 22.52
CA THR A 461 -19.50 6.34 22.80
C THR A 461 -18.38 5.54 22.16
N ARG A 462 -17.53 6.21 21.37
CA ARG A 462 -16.31 5.59 20.85
C ARG A 462 -15.35 5.26 22.00
N VAL A 463 -14.78 4.06 21.97
CA VAL A 463 -13.88 3.56 23.01
C VAL A 463 -12.59 3.01 22.37
N GLN A 464 -11.49 3.13 23.09
CA GLN A 464 -10.20 2.54 22.73
C GLN A 464 -9.97 1.29 23.61
N GLU A 465 -10.71 0.25 23.32
CA GLU A 465 -10.68 -1.03 24.01
C GLU A 465 -10.48 -2.15 22.98
N PRO A 466 -9.92 -3.32 23.40
CA PRO A 466 -9.93 -4.50 22.55
C PRO A 466 -11.34 -4.95 22.21
N ASP A 467 -11.56 -5.46 21.00
CA ASP A 467 -12.85 -6.01 20.57
C ASP A 467 -13.27 -7.19 21.45
N PRO A 468 -14.45 -7.15 22.11
CA PRO A 468 -14.87 -8.20 23.04
C PRO A 468 -15.12 -9.56 22.36
N ALA A 469 -15.50 -9.58 21.07
CA ALA A 469 -15.67 -10.83 20.34
C ALA A 469 -14.31 -11.52 20.11
N LEU A 470 -13.29 -10.76 19.72
CA LEU A 470 -11.94 -11.29 19.58
C LEU A 470 -11.33 -11.69 20.95
N MET A 471 -11.59 -10.92 22.01
CA MET A 471 -11.20 -11.31 23.37
C MET A 471 -11.82 -12.64 23.78
N ALA A 472 -13.09 -12.89 23.45
CA ALA A 472 -13.74 -14.17 23.73
C ALA A 472 -13.06 -15.32 22.98
N LEU A 473 -12.71 -15.15 21.71
CA LEU A 473 -11.93 -16.12 20.95
C LEU A 473 -10.56 -16.38 21.60
N ASN A 474 -9.85 -15.34 22.02
CA ASN A 474 -8.57 -15.51 22.72
C ASN A 474 -8.71 -16.30 24.02
N LEU A 475 -9.78 -16.11 24.79
CA LEU A 475 -10.06 -16.90 26.00
C LEU A 475 -10.38 -18.36 25.67
N ASP A 476 -11.12 -18.62 24.62
CA ASP A 476 -11.42 -19.99 24.17
C ASP A 476 -10.15 -20.69 23.67
N ASP A 477 -9.30 -20.00 22.90
CA ASP A 477 -7.99 -20.51 22.45
C ASP A 477 -7.06 -20.86 23.63
N MET A 478 -7.09 -20.08 24.71
CA MET A 478 -6.32 -20.38 25.93
C MET A 478 -6.78 -21.67 26.63
N ARG A 479 -8.05 -22.04 26.50
CA ARG A 479 -8.65 -23.22 27.10
C ARG A 479 -8.58 -24.45 26.21
N ALA A 480 -8.49 -24.26 24.91
CA ALA A 480 -8.48 -25.33 23.93
C ALA A 480 -7.19 -26.16 23.99
N GLN A 481 -7.35 -27.47 23.78
CA GLN A 481 -6.22 -28.41 23.71
C GLN A 481 -6.01 -28.85 22.25
N GLY A 482 -4.74 -29.08 21.87
CA GLY A 482 -4.41 -29.65 20.57
C GLY A 482 -4.42 -28.65 19.41
N LEU A 483 -4.58 -27.35 19.66
CA LEU A 483 -4.47 -26.32 18.61
C LEU A 483 -3.03 -26.19 18.13
N ARG A 484 -2.85 -26.10 16.81
CA ARG A 484 -1.62 -25.62 16.19
C ARG A 484 -1.45 -24.12 16.47
N SER A 485 -0.26 -23.56 16.31
CA SER A 485 -0.04 -22.13 16.57
C SER A 485 -0.91 -21.23 15.68
N LEU A 486 -1.10 -21.62 14.42
CA LEU A 486 -1.92 -20.87 13.45
C LEU A 486 -3.43 -21.09 13.58
N ASP A 487 -3.87 -22.09 14.35
CA ASP A 487 -5.30 -22.26 14.67
C ASP A 487 -5.77 -21.25 15.74
N ARG A 488 -4.85 -20.49 16.34
CA ARG A 488 -5.18 -19.46 17.34
C ARG A 488 -5.44 -18.13 16.67
N ALA A 489 -6.47 -17.43 17.16
CA ALA A 489 -6.70 -16.05 16.75
C ALA A 489 -5.56 -15.15 17.23
N VAL A 490 -5.32 -14.04 16.52
CA VAL A 490 -4.40 -12.98 16.99
C VAL A 490 -4.90 -12.41 18.32
N MET A 491 -3.98 -11.84 19.10
CA MET A 491 -4.36 -11.19 20.37
C MET A 491 -5.10 -9.89 20.09
N ALA A 492 -6.25 -9.73 20.74
CA ALA A 492 -7.06 -8.52 20.62
C ALA A 492 -6.30 -7.29 21.15
N ARG A 493 -6.30 -6.22 20.37
CA ARG A 493 -5.76 -4.91 20.71
C ARG A 493 -6.82 -3.82 20.57
N PRO A 494 -6.65 -2.66 21.23
CA PRO A 494 -7.55 -1.52 21.05
C PRO A 494 -7.61 -1.05 19.58
N GLY A 495 -8.81 -1.07 18.99
CA GLY A 495 -9.08 -0.56 17.66
C GLY A 495 -9.53 0.91 17.65
N GLN A 496 -9.59 1.50 16.46
CA GLN A 496 -10.00 2.91 16.27
C GLN A 496 -11.49 3.07 15.93
N HIS A 497 -12.22 1.97 15.71
CA HIS A 497 -13.59 1.96 15.20
C HIS A 497 -14.54 1.09 16.07
N LEU A 498 -14.32 1.10 17.40
CA LEU A 498 -15.17 0.44 18.39
C LEU A 498 -16.00 1.47 19.17
N TRP A 499 -17.31 1.23 19.26
CA TRP A 499 -18.24 2.02 20.06
C TRP A 499 -18.92 1.17 21.10
N SER A 500 -19.31 1.78 22.24
CA SER A 500 -20.04 1.09 23.29
C SER A 500 -21.22 1.91 23.82
N ALA A 501 -22.23 1.22 24.32
CA ALA A 501 -23.35 1.78 25.06
C ALA A 501 -23.79 0.83 26.17
N ARG A 502 -24.12 1.32 27.34
CA ARG A 502 -24.66 0.50 28.42
C ARG A 502 -26.08 0.06 28.09
N LEU A 503 -26.35 -1.24 28.30
CA LEU A 503 -27.67 -1.80 28.11
C LEU A 503 -28.56 -1.52 29.34
N PRO A 504 -29.79 -1.02 29.17
CA PRO A 504 -30.74 -0.87 30.28
C PRO A 504 -31.19 -2.23 30.79
N THR A 505 -31.43 -2.29 32.10
CA THR A 505 -31.91 -3.49 32.82
C THR A 505 -33.27 -3.29 33.46
N ASP A 506 -33.85 -2.08 33.31
CA ASP A 506 -35.12 -1.66 33.91
C ASP A 506 -36.33 -1.80 32.97
N LEU A 507 -36.14 -2.40 31.82
CA LEU A 507 -37.22 -2.75 30.89
C LEU A 507 -37.99 -4.00 31.39
N ASP A 508 -39.10 -4.33 30.73
CA ASP A 508 -39.87 -5.53 31.05
C ASP A 508 -39.06 -6.81 30.83
N ALA A 509 -39.41 -7.87 31.56
CA ALA A 509 -38.80 -9.17 31.35
C ALA A 509 -39.16 -9.69 29.93
N GLY A 510 -38.19 -10.31 29.26
CA GLY A 510 -38.37 -10.82 27.90
C GLY A 510 -37.23 -10.44 26.97
N GLU A 511 -37.40 -10.70 25.68
CA GLU A 511 -36.45 -10.38 24.63
C GLU A 511 -36.59 -8.93 24.16
N HIS A 512 -35.44 -8.29 23.93
CA HIS A 512 -35.33 -6.94 23.45
C HIS A 512 -34.43 -6.89 22.22
N ASP A 513 -35.02 -6.53 21.09
CA ASP A 513 -34.27 -6.31 19.84
C ASP A 513 -33.46 -4.99 19.94
N ILE A 514 -32.22 -5.04 19.53
CA ILE A 514 -31.31 -3.89 19.47
C ILE A 514 -31.00 -3.62 18.00
N GLN A 515 -31.16 -2.39 17.58
CA GLN A 515 -30.72 -1.92 16.28
C GLN A 515 -29.58 -0.92 16.48
N VAL A 516 -28.54 -1.05 15.66
CA VAL A 516 -27.40 -0.14 15.62
C VAL A 516 -27.30 0.44 14.23
N ARG A 517 -27.04 1.74 14.13
CA ARG A 517 -26.74 2.41 12.88
C ARG A 517 -25.49 3.26 13.01
N ALA A 518 -24.68 3.28 11.96
CA ALA A 518 -23.54 4.14 11.80
C ALA A 518 -23.71 5.03 10.58
N ARG A 519 -23.34 6.30 10.67
CA ARG A 519 -23.29 7.24 9.55
C ARG A 519 -21.83 7.56 9.25
N SER A 520 -21.33 6.96 8.18
CA SER A 520 -20.00 7.19 7.66
C SER A 520 -20.05 8.18 6.49
N ARG A 521 -19.05 9.07 6.40
CA ARG A 521 -18.89 9.96 5.24
C ARG A 521 -18.49 9.20 3.98
N PHE A 522 -17.89 8.02 4.13
CA PHE A 522 -17.38 7.21 3.02
C PHE A 522 -18.37 6.13 2.55
N GLU A 523 -19.16 5.57 3.47
CA GLU A 523 -20.08 4.47 3.17
C GLU A 523 -21.58 4.84 3.31
N GLY A 524 -21.87 6.01 3.85
CA GLY A 524 -23.25 6.41 4.10
C GLY A 524 -23.85 5.77 5.35
N LEU A 525 -25.10 5.31 5.27
CA LEU A 525 -25.80 4.67 6.40
C LEU A 525 -25.55 3.17 6.40
N ILE A 526 -25.05 2.67 7.53
CA ILE A 526 -24.79 1.26 7.78
C ILE A 526 -25.63 0.81 8.97
N GLU A 527 -26.25 -0.37 8.93
CA GLU A 527 -27.12 -0.87 9.98
C GLU A 527 -26.82 -2.33 10.33
N ALA A 528 -27.00 -2.67 11.61
CA ALA A 528 -26.94 -4.03 12.11
C ALA A 528 -27.91 -4.21 13.27
N ALA A 529 -28.27 -5.46 13.58
CA ALA A 529 -29.19 -5.77 14.67
C ALA A 529 -28.70 -6.98 15.48
N THR A 530 -29.02 -6.95 16.76
CA THR A 530 -28.82 -8.06 17.70
C THR A 530 -29.95 -8.02 18.74
N ARG A 531 -29.85 -8.83 19.79
CA ARG A 531 -30.83 -8.85 20.87
C ARG A 531 -30.18 -9.23 22.19
N TYR A 532 -30.87 -8.93 23.29
CA TYR A 532 -30.61 -9.45 24.62
C TYR A 532 -31.92 -9.76 25.32
N ARG A 533 -31.87 -10.57 26.40
CA ARG A 533 -33.04 -10.93 27.20
C ARG A 533 -32.85 -10.44 28.63
N LEU A 534 -33.93 -9.93 29.22
CA LEU A 534 -34.04 -9.64 30.64
C LEU A 534 -34.82 -10.76 31.33
N ASP A 535 -34.18 -11.44 32.26
CA ASP A 535 -34.80 -12.46 33.10
C ASP A 535 -35.15 -11.89 34.47
N GLU A 536 -36.33 -12.23 34.98
CA GLU A 536 -36.66 -11.96 36.38
C GLU A 536 -35.70 -12.74 37.29
N TRP A 537 -35.36 -12.14 38.41
CA TRP A 537 -34.60 -12.83 39.40
C TRP A 537 -35.51 -13.60 40.32
N GLU A 538 -35.46 -14.91 40.28
CA GLU A 538 -36.00 -15.76 41.34
C GLU A 538 -34.91 -15.95 42.39
N PRO A 539 -35.15 -15.54 43.69
CA PRO A 539 -34.18 -15.63 44.77
C PRO A 539 -33.84 -17.05 45.16
#